data_37fc72d88c13f8b9a8f89eda5b5b671e
#
_entry.id   37fc72d88c13f8b9a8f89eda5b5b671e
#
_cell.length_a   1.000
_cell.length_b   1.000
_cell.length_c   1.000
_cell.angle_alpha   90.00
_cell.angle_beta   90.00
_cell.angle_gamma   90.00
#
_symmetry.space_group_name_H-M   'P 1'
#
loop_
_entity.id
_entity.type
_entity.pdbx_description
1 polymer ?
#
loop_
_entity_poly.entity_id
_entity_poly.type
_entity_poly.pdbx_seq_one_letter_code
_entity_poly.pdbx_strand_id
1 'polypeptide(L)'
;MLPSEPDLQLLFARLNYQFFNGEVPDCRIRYNARFSNSAGRISYDARPLLIELSPKHFRKFPEALDETLLHEMIHAWCFARFRHTGHGPRFKKKLRECGLTSIYHDLGNVRPLNESQKRYILRCEHCAFELLRRKRPGKPASCPRCNRQRFDARFPLTIYEIVETRVIGTTIDVLHAAQGAR
;
A
#
# COMPACT_ATOMS: atom_id res chain seq x y z
N MET A 1 -0.71 -13.88 16.24
CA MET A 1 0.60 -13.29 16.66
C MET A 1 1.46 -13.15 15.42
N LEU A 2 2.26 -12.07 15.28
CA LEU A 2 3.18 -11.96 14.13
C LEU A 2 4.35 -12.94 14.29
N PRO A 3 4.86 -13.53 13.17
CA PRO A 3 6.11 -14.29 13.19
C PRO A 3 7.29 -13.46 13.73
N SER A 4 8.23 -14.10 14.40
CA SER A 4 9.48 -13.45 14.80
C SER A 4 10.39 -13.18 13.58
N GLU A 5 11.42 -12.36 13.72
CA GLU A 5 12.38 -12.16 12.60
C GLU A 5 13.11 -13.47 12.19
N PRO A 6 13.49 -14.38 13.10
CA PRO A 6 13.94 -15.72 12.72
C PRO A 6 12.89 -16.52 11.93
N ASP A 7 11.61 -16.46 12.30
CA ASP A 7 10.55 -17.16 11.55
C ASP A 7 10.38 -16.57 10.14
N LEU A 8 10.54 -15.25 9.99
CA LEU A 8 10.53 -14.60 8.68
C LEU A 8 11.72 -15.06 7.81
N GLN A 9 12.86 -15.30 8.42
CA GLN A 9 14.03 -15.79 7.71
C GLN A 9 13.83 -17.27 7.25
N LEU A 10 13.18 -18.09 8.08
CA LEU A 10 12.79 -19.45 7.71
C LEU A 10 11.73 -19.43 6.59
N LEU A 11 10.76 -18.54 6.69
CA LEU A 11 9.75 -18.34 5.63
C LEU A 11 10.43 -17.95 4.30
N PHE A 12 11.36 -17.00 4.34
CA PHE A 12 12.15 -16.61 3.17
C PHE A 12 12.87 -17.79 2.55
N ALA A 13 13.58 -18.61 3.35
CA ALA A 13 14.31 -19.78 2.85
C ALA A 13 13.36 -20.78 2.17
N ARG A 14 12.20 -21.04 2.78
CA ARG A 14 11.16 -21.90 2.21
C ARG A 14 10.65 -21.37 0.86
N LEU A 15 10.27 -20.11 0.81
CA LEU A 15 9.77 -19.47 -0.42
C LEU A 15 10.85 -19.39 -1.51
N ASN A 16 12.10 -19.14 -1.12
CA ASN A 16 13.23 -19.14 -2.05
C ASN A 16 13.42 -20.50 -2.72
N TYR A 17 13.39 -21.57 -1.94
CA TYR A 17 13.47 -22.93 -2.50
C TYR A 17 12.25 -23.24 -3.40
N GLN A 18 11.06 -22.94 -2.92
CA GLN A 18 9.80 -23.31 -3.59
C GLN A 18 9.60 -22.57 -4.94
N PHE A 19 9.90 -21.28 -5.01
CA PHE A 19 9.55 -20.44 -6.16
C PHE A 19 10.75 -19.98 -6.99
N PHE A 20 11.96 -20.11 -6.46
CA PHE A 20 13.16 -19.58 -7.12
C PHE A 20 14.30 -20.61 -7.21
N ASN A 21 14.09 -21.84 -6.77
CA ASN A 21 15.14 -22.87 -6.72
C ASN A 21 16.40 -22.41 -5.95
N GLY A 22 16.24 -21.58 -4.92
CA GLY A 22 17.35 -21.02 -4.16
C GLY A 22 18.08 -19.84 -4.82
N GLU A 23 17.59 -19.30 -5.94
CA GLU A 23 18.31 -18.27 -6.71
C GLU A 23 18.15 -16.83 -6.19
N VAL A 24 17.26 -16.57 -5.22
CA VAL A 24 17.21 -15.25 -4.58
C VAL A 24 18.45 -15.08 -3.71
N PRO A 25 19.21 -13.98 -3.87
CA PRO A 25 20.39 -13.74 -3.04
C PRO A 25 20.02 -13.60 -1.57
N ASP A 26 21.00 -13.74 -0.70
CA ASP A 26 20.80 -13.53 0.74
C ASP A 26 20.19 -12.17 1.02
N CYS A 27 19.08 -12.21 1.75
CA CYS A 27 18.36 -11.03 2.21
C CYS A 27 18.18 -11.12 3.72
N ARG A 28 18.46 -10.02 4.40
CA ARG A 28 18.02 -9.85 5.78
C ARG A 28 16.57 -9.40 5.78
N ILE A 29 15.71 -10.07 6.57
CA ILE A 29 14.30 -9.70 6.71
C ILE A 29 14.09 -9.16 8.12
N ARG A 30 13.42 -8.00 8.23
CA ARG A 30 13.06 -7.42 9.52
C ARG A 30 11.73 -6.66 9.45
N TYR A 31 11.18 -6.36 10.61
CA TYR A 31 10.04 -5.44 10.72
C TYR A 31 10.50 -3.98 10.78
N ASN A 32 9.71 -3.10 10.12
CA ASN A 32 9.85 -1.65 10.23
C ASN A 32 8.52 -1.03 10.69
N ALA A 33 8.44 -0.68 11.98
CA ALA A 33 7.24 -0.10 12.58
C ALA A 33 6.89 1.32 12.07
N ARG A 34 7.79 1.96 11.32
CA ARG A 34 7.52 3.27 10.69
C ARG A 34 6.66 3.15 9.43
N PHE A 35 6.60 1.96 8.82
CA PHE A 35 5.80 1.75 7.63
C PHE A 35 4.30 1.76 7.96
N SER A 36 3.56 2.61 7.26
CA SER A 36 2.11 2.74 7.37
C SER A 36 1.40 2.83 6.02
N ASN A 37 2.14 3.14 4.95
CA ASN A 37 1.61 3.27 3.59
C ASN A 37 2.13 2.15 2.66
N SER A 38 3.11 1.38 3.14
CA SER A 38 3.71 0.29 2.38
C SER A 38 3.77 -0.95 3.27
N ALA A 39 3.35 -2.09 2.76
CA ALA A 39 3.40 -3.36 3.49
C ALA A 39 4.81 -3.96 3.51
N GLY A 40 5.56 -3.80 2.42
CA GLY A 40 6.94 -4.24 2.28
C GLY A 40 7.79 -3.23 1.50
N ARG A 41 9.10 -3.40 1.57
CA ARG A 41 10.10 -2.66 0.78
C ARG A 41 11.41 -3.41 0.77
N ILE A 42 12.10 -3.42 -0.38
CA ILE A 42 13.49 -3.86 -0.48
C ILE A 42 14.44 -2.67 -0.59
N SER A 43 15.59 -2.76 0.09
CA SER A 43 16.72 -1.83 -0.02
C SER A 43 17.87 -2.51 -0.73
N TYR A 44 18.26 -1.95 -1.86
CA TYR A 44 19.28 -2.52 -2.73
C TYR A 44 20.72 -2.16 -2.34
N ASP A 45 20.88 -1.13 -1.50
CA ASP A 45 22.18 -0.63 -1.05
C ASP A 45 22.75 -1.40 0.15
N ALA A 46 21.90 -2.20 0.83
CA ALA A 46 22.32 -3.03 1.95
C ALA A 46 23.10 -4.28 1.49
N ARG A 47 23.99 -4.76 2.36
CA ARG A 47 24.73 -6.01 2.17
C ARG A 47 24.68 -6.84 3.45
N PRO A 48 23.96 -7.98 3.48
CA PRO A 48 23.08 -8.50 2.43
C PRO A 48 21.92 -7.54 2.13
N LEU A 49 21.17 -7.78 1.02
CA LEU A 49 19.98 -7.03 0.69
C LEU A 49 19.00 -7.02 1.87
N LEU A 50 18.25 -5.93 2.03
CA LEU A 50 17.36 -5.78 3.17
C LEU A 50 15.90 -5.70 2.72
N ILE A 51 15.08 -6.63 3.19
CA ILE A 51 13.62 -6.59 3.06
C ILE A 51 13.02 -6.13 4.39
N GLU A 52 12.28 -5.07 4.35
CA GLU A 52 11.57 -4.51 5.49
C GLU A 52 10.06 -4.69 5.33
N LEU A 53 9.41 -5.21 6.36
CA LEU A 53 7.99 -5.52 6.38
C LEU A 53 7.26 -4.68 7.44
N SER A 54 6.04 -4.25 7.16
CA SER A 54 5.24 -3.44 8.08
C SER A 54 4.49 -4.30 9.09
N PRO A 55 4.85 -4.29 10.38
CA PRO A 55 4.10 -5.04 11.38
C PRO A 55 2.66 -4.54 11.55
N LYS A 56 2.39 -3.28 11.18
CA LYS A 56 1.04 -2.69 11.25
C LYS A 56 0.10 -3.30 10.23
N HIS A 57 0.59 -3.53 8.99
CA HIS A 57 -0.18 -4.18 7.94
C HIS A 57 -0.52 -5.62 8.31
N PHE A 58 0.48 -6.38 8.78
CA PHE A 58 0.29 -7.81 9.04
C PHE A 58 -0.40 -8.14 10.38
N ARG A 59 -0.51 -7.18 11.30
CA ARG A 59 -1.46 -7.29 12.42
C ARG A 59 -2.91 -7.19 11.96
N LYS A 60 -3.18 -6.43 10.90
CA LYS A 60 -4.51 -6.23 10.33
C LYS A 60 -4.84 -7.25 9.24
N PHE A 61 -3.84 -7.67 8.46
CA PHE A 61 -3.94 -8.57 7.31
C PHE A 61 -2.85 -9.63 7.38
N PRO A 62 -2.91 -10.57 8.33
CA PRO A 62 -1.85 -11.58 8.52
C PRO A 62 -1.67 -12.49 7.31
N GLU A 63 -2.74 -12.75 6.57
CA GLU A 63 -2.77 -13.57 5.36
C GLU A 63 -1.93 -12.97 4.20
N ALA A 64 -1.69 -11.68 4.21
CA ALA A 64 -0.93 -11.00 3.15
C ALA A 64 0.59 -11.04 3.36
N LEU A 65 1.07 -11.63 4.45
CA LEU A 65 2.50 -11.64 4.78
C LEU A 65 3.33 -12.40 3.75
N ASP A 66 2.92 -13.64 3.44
CA ASP A 66 3.64 -14.53 2.52
C ASP A 66 3.69 -13.92 1.11
N GLU A 67 2.56 -13.40 0.62
CA GLU A 67 2.49 -12.74 -0.68
C GLU A 67 3.35 -11.48 -0.75
N THR A 68 3.35 -10.66 0.32
CA THR A 68 4.18 -9.45 0.37
C THR A 68 5.66 -9.82 0.40
N LEU A 69 6.07 -10.78 1.22
CA LEU A 69 7.46 -11.23 1.24
C LEU A 69 7.88 -11.78 -0.12
N LEU A 70 7.05 -12.60 -0.74
CA LEU A 70 7.29 -13.16 -2.07
C LEU A 70 7.44 -12.06 -3.14
N HIS A 71 6.62 -11.00 -3.07
CA HIS A 71 6.74 -9.84 -3.94
C HIS A 71 8.11 -9.14 -3.82
N GLU A 72 8.58 -8.89 -2.59
CA GLU A 72 9.89 -8.28 -2.36
C GLU A 72 11.04 -9.23 -2.78
N MET A 73 10.84 -10.54 -2.66
CA MET A 73 11.80 -11.54 -3.15
C MET A 73 11.90 -11.54 -4.68
N ILE A 74 10.80 -11.31 -5.40
CA ILE A 74 10.84 -11.13 -6.86
C ILE A 74 11.67 -9.90 -7.24
N HIS A 75 11.57 -8.82 -6.48
CA HIS A 75 12.43 -7.65 -6.66
C HIS A 75 13.91 -7.99 -6.43
N ALA A 76 14.25 -8.73 -5.35
CA ALA A 76 15.62 -9.18 -5.08
C ALA A 76 16.18 -10.04 -6.22
N TRP A 77 15.39 -11.00 -6.70
CA TRP A 77 15.75 -11.88 -7.80
C TRP A 77 15.97 -11.10 -9.11
N CYS A 78 15.06 -10.17 -9.45
CA CYS A 78 15.20 -9.32 -10.64
C CYS A 78 16.44 -8.42 -10.55
N PHE A 79 16.73 -7.89 -9.38
CA PHE A 79 17.89 -7.05 -9.17
C PHE A 79 19.20 -7.85 -9.31
N ALA A 80 19.29 -9.04 -8.72
CA ALA A 80 20.47 -9.88 -8.80
C ALA A 80 20.79 -10.29 -10.24
N ARG A 81 19.77 -10.73 -10.99
CA ARG A 81 19.96 -11.26 -12.36
C ARG A 81 20.03 -10.21 -13.46
N PHE A 82 19.31 -9.09 -13.30
CA PHE A 82 19.08 -8.15 -14.40
C PHE A 82 19.35 -6.69 -14.01
N ARG A 83 19.77 -6.43 -12.77
CA ARG A 83 19.93 -5.06 -12.23
C ARG A 83 18.66 -4.20 -12.38
N HIS A 84 17.50 -4.84 -12.32
CA HIS A 84 16.20 -4.20 -12.51
C HIS A 84 15.44 -4.09 -11.19
N THR A 85 14.92 -2.91 -10.88
CA THR A 85 14.28 -2.59 -9.58
C THR A 85 12.78 -2.35 -9.68
N GLY A 86 12.21 -2.24 -10.89
CA GLY A 86 10.80 -1.91 -11.10
C GLY A 86 9.93 -3.13 -11.47
N HIS A 87 8.64 -2.88 -11.67
CA HIS A 87 7.65 -3.89 -12.06
C HIS A 87 7.58 -4.10 -13.59
N GLY A 88 8.74 -4.20 -14.25
CA GLY A 88 8.85 -4.42 -15.68
C GLY A 88 8.37 -5.82 -16.14
N PRO A 89 8.51 -6.13 -17.45
CA PRO A 89 8.00 -7.41 -18.01
C PRO A 89 8.57 -8.65 -17.30
N ARG A 90 9.86 -8.64 -16.95
CA ARG A 90 10.53 -9.75 -16.23
C ARG A 90 9.95 -9.96 -14.84
N PHE A 91 9.73 -8.88 -14.10
CA PHE A 91 9.06 -8.92 -12.79
C PHE A 91 7.65 -9.51 -12.92
N LYS A 92 6.84 -8.99 -13.85
CA LYS A 92 5.46 -9.45 -14.08
C LYS A 92 5.39 -10.92 -14.52
N LYS A 93 6.38 -11.38 -15.30
CA LYS A 93 6.48 -12.79 -15.67
C LYS A 93 6.72 -13.66 -14.43
N LYS A 94 7.75 -13.31 -13.63
CA LYS A 94 8.09 -14.05 -12.41
C LYS A 94 6.97 -14.02 -11.38
N LEU A 95 6.28 -12.89 -11.25
CA LEU A 95 5.12 -12.72 -10.36
C LEU A 95 4.03 -13.75 -10.68
N ARG A 96 3.68 -13.92 -11.96
CA ARG A 96 2.71 -14.94 -12.38
C ARG A 96 3.20 -16.37 -12.15
N GLU A 97 4.49 -16.64 -12.36
CA GLU A 97 5.10 -17.95 -12.07
C GLU A 97 5.03 -18.29 -10.57
N CYS A 98 5.07 -17.28 -9.70
CA CYS A 98 4.87 -17.41 -8.27
C CYS A 98 3.40 -17.49 -7.84
N GLY A 99 2.44 -17.49 -8.79
CA GLY A 99 1.01 -17.55 -8.50
C GLY A 99 0.39 -16.22 -8.04
N LEU A 100 1.14 -15.12 -8.06
CA LEU A 100 0.61 -13.81 -7.70
C LEU A 100 -0.11 -13.15 -8.88
N THR A 101 -1.27 -12.56 -8.62
CA THR A 101 -2.13 -11.97 -9.67
C THR A 101 -1.98 -10.47 -9.81
N SER A 102 -1.52 -9.78 -8.77
CA SER A 102 -1.40 -8.32 -8.74
C SER A 102 -0.02 -7.87 -8.30
N ILE A 103 0.48 -6.80 -8.94
CA ILE A 103 1.67 -6.07 -8.49
C ILE A 103 1.37 -5.12 -7.32
N TYR A 104 0.11 -4.95 -6.97
CA TYR A 104 -0.35 -4.09 -5.88
C TYR A 104 -1.01 -4.94 -4.81
N HIS A 105 -0.52 -4.83 -3.59
CA HIS A 105 -1.25 -5.27 -2.41
C HIS A 105 -2.21 -4.15 -2.02
N ASP A 106 -3.51 -4.35 -2.26
CA ASP A 106 -4.55 -3.38 -1.84
C ASP A 106 -4.84 -3.54 -0.34
N LEU A 107 -3.80 -3.49 0.48
CA LEU A 107 -3.91 -3.57 1.93
C LEU A 107 -4.33 -2.24 2.56
N GLY A 108 -4.48 -1.20 1.74
CA GLY A 108 -4.88 0.11 2.20
C GLY A 108 -3.86 0.77 3.13
N ASN A 109 -4.24 1.91 3.68
CA ASN A 109 -3.43 2.63 4.65
C ASN A 109 -3.77 2.14 6.07
N VAL A 110 -2.80 1.57 6.77
CA VAL A 110 -2.96 1.08 8.18
C VAL A 110 -2.59 2.14 9.22
N ARG A 111 -2.28 3.36 8.80
CA ARG A 111 -2.15 4.46 9.74
C ARG A 111 -3.47 4.62 10.49
N PRO A 112 -3.46 4.62 11.84
CA PRO A 112 -4.64 5.06 12.56
C PRO A 112 -5.01 6.45 11.99
N LEU A 113 -6.25 6.57 11.57
CA LEU A 113 -6.77 7.86 11.17
C LEU A 113 -6.76 8.73 12.41
N ASN A 114 -5.75 9.59 12.55
CA ASN A 114 -5.83 10.66 13.51
C ASN A 114 -6.91 11.59 12.96
N GLU A 115 -8.13 11.44 13.47
CA GLU A 115 -9.34 12.13 13.02
C GLU A 115 -9.11 13.66 13.00
N SER A 116 -8.31 14.16 13.97
CA SER A 116 -7.93 15.57 14.04
C SER A 116 -7.09 16.07 12.85
N GLN A 117 -6.60 15.19 11.97
CA GLN A 117 -5.75 15.57 10.85
C GLN A 117 -6.43 15.50 9.48
N LYS A 118 -7.67 15.02 9.41
CA LYS A 118 -8.41 14.89 8.14
C LYS A 118 -9.47 15.95 8.07
N ARG A 119 -9.27 16.84 7.13
CA ARG A 119 -10.17 17.99 6.97
C ARG A 119 -11.08 17.89 5.75
N TYR A 120 -10.78 16.98 4.82
CA TYR A 120 -11.53 16.92 3.55
C TYR A 120 -11.79 15.48 3.12
N ILE A 121 -13.03 15.22 2.72
CA ILE A 121 -13.44 14.03 2.00
C ILE A 121 -13.66 14.41 0.54
N LEU A 122 -13.05 13.69 -0.37
CA LEU A 122 -13.33 13.77 -1.80
C LEU A 122 -14.20 12.58 -2.16
N ARG A 123 -15.42 12.84 -2.60
CA ARG A 123 -16.40 11.81 -2.91
C ARG A 123 -16.78 11.84 -4.38
N CYS A 124 -16.88 10.66 -4.99
CA CYS A 124 -17.45 10.49 -6.32
C CYS A 124 -18.95 10.24 -6.21
N GLU A 125 -19.75 11.12 -6.76
CA GLU A 125 -21.21 10.99 -6.73
C GLU A 125 -21.73 9.87 -7.63
N HIS A 126 -20.90 9.39 -8.59
CA HIS A 126 -21.28 8.29 -9.48
C HIS A 126 -21.09 6.90 -8.84
N CYS A 127 -19.97 6.65 -8.12
CA CYS A 127 -19.65 5.32 -7.60
C CYS A 127 -19.40 5.28 -6.09
N ALA A 128 -19.70 6.37 -5.39
CA ALA A 128 -19.51 6.55 -3.95
C ALA A 128 -18.06 6.31 -3.45
N PHE A 129 -17.06 6.32 -4.34
CA PHE A 129 -15.66 6.25 -3.95
C PHE A 129 -15.31 7.47 -3.09
N GLU A 130 -14.62 7.24 -1.97
CA GLU A 130 -14.20 8.29 -1.05
C GLU A 130 -12.69 8.28 -0.85
N LEU A 131 -12.12 9.48 -0.76
CA LEU A 131 -10.70 9.69 -0.50
C LEU A 131 -10.52 10.80 0.54
N LEU A 132 -9.86 10.47 1.65
CA LEU A 132 -9.59 11.41 2.73
C LEU A 132 -8.29 12.17 2.50
N ARG A 133 -8.32 13.51 2.72
CA ARG A 133 -7.18 14.39 2.56
C ARG A 133 -7.01 15.32 3.76
N ARG A 134 -5.75 15.62 4.11
CA ARG A 134 -5.40 16.62 5.16
C ARG A 134 -5.51 18.06 4.66
N LYS A 135 -5.27 18.25 3.36
CA LYS A 135 -5.28 19.57 2.71
C LYS A 135 -6.30 19.55 1.58
N ARG A 136 -6.98 20.68 1.41
CA ARG A 136 -7.86 20.88 0.26
C ARG A 136 -7.06 20.76 -1.03
N PRO A 137 -7.50 19.96 -2.00
CA PRO A 137 -6.87 19.92 -3.32
C PRO A 137 -6.92 21.28 -3.99
N GLY A 138 -5.78 21.75 -4.50
CA GLY A 138 -5.71 23.02 -5.24
C GLY A 138 -6.11 22.88 -6.71
N LYS A 139 -6.35 21.65 -7.20
CA LYS A 139 -6.77 21.38 -8.59
C LYS A 139 -7.95 20.42 -8.58
N PRO A 140 -8.86 20.51 -9.57
CA PRO A 140 -9.92 19.53 -9.75
C PRO A 140 -9.34 18.11 -9.85
N ALA A 141 -10.04 17.17 -9.23
CA ALA A 141 -9.70 15.75 -9.28
C ALA A 141 -10.89 14.96 -9.80
N SER A 142 -10.62 13.86 -10.51
CA SER A 142 -11.64 12.93 -10.96
C SER A 142 -11.49 11.57 -10.29
N CYS A 143 -12.55 10.79 -10.33
CA CYS A 143 -12.61 9.50 -9.66
C CYS A 143 -11.69 8.46 -10.33
N PRO A 144 -10.70 7.90 -9.59
CA PRO A 144 -9.81 6.88 -10.15
C PRO A 144 -10.49 5.52 -10.34
N ARG A 145 -11.65 5.31 -9.73
CA ARG A 145 -12.46 4.10 -9.94
C ARG A 145 -13.21 4.15 -11.26
N CYS A 146 -13.79 5.33 -11.60
CA CYS A 146 -14.54 5.51 -12.82
C CYS A 146 -13.67 5.66 -14.05
N ASN A 147 -12.48 6.31 -13.90
CA ASN A 147 -11.47 6.35 -14.94
C ASN A 147 -10.07 6.34 -14.32
N ARG A 148 -9.31 5.25 -14.56
CA ARG A 148 -7.95 5.06 -14.01
C ARG A 148 -6.84 5.69 -14.83
N GLN A 149 -7.10 6.07 -16.08
CA GLN A 149 -6.04 6.43 -17.00
C GLN A 149 -5.70 7.91 -16.98
N ARG A 150 -6.70 8.77 -16.82
CA ARG A 150 -6.55 10.22 -16.87
C ARG A 150 -7.68 10.93 -16.14
N PHE A 151 -7.50 12.23 -15.91
CA PHE A 151 -8.57 13.10 -15.44
C PHE A 151 -9.77 13.04 -16.38
N ASP A 152 -10.96 12.85 -15.81
CA ASP A 152 -12.22 12.76 -16.56
C ASP A 152 -13.27 13.64 -15.86
N ALA A 153 -13.65 14.73 -16.52
CA ALA A 153 -14.61 15.68 -16.01
C ALA A 153 -16.04 15.12 -15.82
N ARG A 154 -16.35 13.96 -16.40
CA ARG A 154 -17.64 13.27 -16.19
C ARG A 154 -17.78 12.66 -14.82
N PHE A 155 -16.65 12.40 -14.14
CA PHE A 155 -16.59 11.77 -12.81
C PHE A 155 -15.80 12.62 -11.83
N PRO A 156 -16.24 13.88 -11.56
CA PRO A 156 -15.53 14.77 -10.65
C PRO A 156 -15.62 14.23 -9.22
N LEU A 157 -14.61 14.54 -8.42
CA LEU A 157 -14.66 14.34 -6.98
C LEU A 157 -15.17 15.61 -6.29
N THR A 158 -16.32 15.51 -5.65
CA THR A 158 -16.86 16.57 -4.80
C THR A 158 -16.05 16.65 -3.51
N ILE A 159 -15.69 17.87 -3.10
CA ILE A 159 -14.89 18.11 -1.90
C ILE A 159 -15.82 18.49 -0.75
N TYR A 160 -15.77 17.69 0.32
CA TYR A 160 -16.46 18.00 1.58
C TYR A 160 -15.43 18.34 2.64
N GLU A 161 -15.69 19.38 3.43
CA GLU A 161 -14.88 19.68 4.61
C GLU A 161 -15.49 18.99 5.83
N ILE A 162 -14.62 18.32 6.63
CA ILE A 162 -15.04 17.73 7.90
C ILE A 162 -14.98 18.83 8.94
N VAL A 163 -16.13 19.22 9.45
CA VAL A 163 -16.26 20.14 10.58
C VAL A 163 -16.59 19.32 11.81
N GLU A 164 -15.68 19.26 12.79
CA GLU A 164 -15.92 18.61 14.06
C GLU A 164 -17.06 19.33 14.80
N THR A 165 -18.22 18.71 14.88
CA THR A 165 -19.27 19.13 15.81
C THR A 165 -19.21 18.18 17.01
N ARG A 166 -18.64 18.64 18.13
CA ARG A 166 -18.69 17.92 19.39
C ARG A 166 -20.11 18.01 19.94
N VAL A 167 -20.85 16.91 19.84
CA VAL A 167 -22.04 16.68 20.66
C VAL A 167 -21.60 15.72 21.76
N ILE A 168 -21.87 16.11 23.02
CA ILE A 168 -21.55 15.31 24.19
C ILE A 168 -22.28 13.97 24.08
N GLY A 169 -21.56 12.89 23.78
CA GLY A 169 -22.04 11.51 23.83
C GLY A 169 -22.21 10.78 22.49
N THR A 170 -22.16 11.45 21.33
CA THR A 170 -22.23 10.77 20.02
C THR A 170 -21.52 11.62 18.97
N THR A 171 -20.57 11.02 18.26
CA THR A 171 -19.89 11.69 17.14
C THR A 171 -20.82 11.65 15.93
N ILE A 172 -21.31 12.80 15.51
CA ILE A 172 -22.03 12.93 14.25
C ILE A 172 -21.11 13.72 13.32
N ASP A 173 -20.61 13.05 12.28
CA ASP A 173 -19.85 13.71 11.22
C ASP A 173 -20.81 14.51 10.33
N VAL A 174 -20.76 15.81 10.42
CA VAL A 174 -21.51 16.70 9.52
C VAL A 174 -20.64 17.03 8.32
N LEU A 175 -21.00 16.50 7.17
CA LEU A 175 -20.38 16.81 5.90
C LEU A 175 -20.99 18.09 5.32
N HIS A 176 -20.20 19.13 5.19
CA HIS A 176 -20.57 20.33 4.44
C HIS A 176 -19.88 20.33 3.07
N ALA A 177 -20.64 20.50 2.00
CA ALA A 177 -20.07 20.71 0.68
C ALA A 177 -19.26 22.02 0.71
N ALA A 178 -17.95 21.93 0.47
CA ALA A 178 -17.10 23.10 0.37
C ALA A 178 -17.47 23.86 -0.90
N GLN A 179 -18.18 24.98 -0.76
CA GLN A 179 -18.54 25.85 -1.86
C GLN A 179 -17.27 26.29 -2.60
N GLY A 180 -17.27 26.09 -3.91
CA GLY A 180 -16.17 26.48 -4.76
C GLY A 180 -15.93 27.98 -4.66
N ALA A 181 -14.73 28.39 -4.24
CA ALA A 181 -14.25 29.71 -4.55
C ALA A 181 -13.96 29.75 -6.05
N ARG A 182 -14.52 30.76 -6.72
CA ARG A 182 -14.35 31.13 -8.13
C ARG A 182 -12.88 31.38 -8.45
#